data_7bd3cbada4cae3b496e59249f6dc7428
#
_entry.id   7bd3cbada4cae3b496e59249f6dc7428
#
_cell.length_a   1.000
_cell.length_b   1.000
_cell.length_c   1.000
_cell.angle_alpha   90.00
_cell.angle_beta   90.00
_cell.angle_gamma   90.00
#
_symmetry.space_group_name_H-M   'P 1'
#
loop_
_entity.id
_entity.type
_entity.pdbx_description
1 polymer ?
#
loop_
_entity_poly.entity_id
_entity_poly.type
_entity_poly.pdbx_seq_one_letter_code
_entity_poly.pdbx_strand_id
1 'polypeptide(L)'
;MQRFARTALIAALATAGLAAQAQELVIATVNNGHMIEMQKLTPEFEKANPGVKLKWVTLEEGVLRQRVTTDIATKGGQFDVMTIGLYEAPIWSRKGWLKPIATDAAYDVDDLLPAIRDGLSYEGKLYAAPFYAESSMLMYRKDLADKAGVQFGEQPTWEQVKAFAAKVHDPKAGVYGMCLRGKPGWGDNMALLTTMVNTWGGQWFDMAWKPQIDTKPWKDAIGFYVDLMKQYGPPGASANSFNENLALFNEGKCAQWVDATIAASFISDPKQSRVADKVAFAQAPTAVTPKGANWLWSWNLAVPASSTKDEAAQKFIRWATSKDYVNLVAKTHGWHAVPTGTRKSTYANPEFQKVAKFAAAEKKAIDAANPNDSTQPKSPYVGVQYAAIPEFQAIGVGVGQQMSAALAGRSTVEQALKTSQTLAEREMKKAGYYK
;
A
#
# COMPACT_ATOMS: atom_id res chain seq x y z
N MET A 1 -11.10 -34.50 86.65
CA MET A 1 -11.50 -35.13 85.37
C MET A 1 -11.56 -34.05 84.30
N GLN A 2 -10.47 -33.89 83.58
CA GLN A 2 -10.36 -32.85 82.52
C GLN A 2 -10.63 -33.49 81.15
N ARG A 3 -11.58 -32.97 80.43
CA ARG A 3 -11.85 -33.34 79.04
C ARG A 3 -11.09 -32.34 78.14
N PHE A 4 -10.14 -32.86 77.38
CA PHE A 4 -9.46 -32.10 76.34
C PHE A 4 -10.36 -32.13 75.08
N ALA A 5 -10.79 -30.95 74.61
CA ALA A 5 -11.41 -30.77 73.31
C ALA A 5 -10.31 -30.49 72.29
N ARG A 6 -10.14 -31.35 71.32
CA ARG A 6 -9.28 -31.14 70.14
C ARG A 6 -10.06 -30.38 69.10
N THR A 7 -9.70 -29.12 68.87
CA THR A 7 -10.20 -28.33 67.73
C THR A 7 -9.31 -28.61 66.50
N ALA A 8 -9.85 -29.25 65.50
CA ALA A 8 -9.17 -29.43 64.21
C ALA A 8 -9.38 -28.16 63.38
N LEU A 9 -8.28 -27.47 63.07
CA LEU A 9 -8.26 -26.30 62.18
C LEU A 9 -8.12 -26.82 60.73
N ILE A 10 -9.20 -26.77 59.96
CA ILE A 10 -9.20 -27.04 58.50
C ILE A 10 -8.72 -25.78 57.80
N ALA A 11 -7.48 -25.77 57.36
CA ALA A 11 -6.95 -24.73 56.46
C ALA A 11 -7.46 -24.97 55.06
N ALA A 12 -8.50 -24.26 54.62
CA ALA A 12 -8.95 -24.22 53.25
C ALA A 12 -7.92 -23.38 52.45
N LEU A 13 -7.07 -24.02 51.69
CA LEU A 13 -6.28 -23.35 50.63
C LEU A 13 -7.26 -22.88 49.55
N ALA A 14 -7.63 -21.61 49.58
CA ALA A 14 -8.25 -20.93 48.47
C ALA A 14 -7.19 -20.71 47.43
N THR A 15 -7.07 -21.62 46.48
CA THR A 15 -6.37 -21.36 45.20
C THR A 15 -7.17 -20.31 44.45
N ALA A 16 -6.92 -19.02 44.74
CA ALA A 16 -7.34 -17.94 43.87
C ALA A 16 -6.56 -18.12 42.57
N GLY A 17 -7.17 -18.77 41.57
CA GLY A 17 -6.70 -18.72 40.20
C GLY A 17 -6.72 -17.27 39.77
N LEU A 18 -5.55 -16.64 39.78
CA LEU A 18 -5.33 -15.38 39.06
C LEU A 18 -5.65 -15.69 37.61
N ALA A 19 -6.89 -15.39 37.18
CA ALA A 19 -7.19 -15.28 35.78
C ALA A 19 -6.22 -14.24 35.21
N ALA A 20 -5.16 -14.70 34.56
CA ALA A 20 -4.21 -13.81 33.89
C ALA A 20 -5.04 -12.96 32.95
N GLN A 21 -5.15 -11.66 33.25
CA GLN A 21 -5.87 -10.72 32.41
C GLN A 21 -5.21 -10.77 31.02
N ALA A 22 -6.00 -11.03 29.98
CA ALA A 22 -5.49 -11.11 28.63
C ALA A 22 -4.78 -9.80 28.28
N GLN A 23 -3.58 -9.92 27.72
CA GLN A 23 -2.79 -8.79 27.27
C GLN A 23 -3.42 -8.20 26.01
N GLU A 24 -3.88 -6.94 26.06
CA GLU A 24 -4.41 -6.23 24.91
C GLU A 24 -3.28 -5.72 24.03
N LEU A 25 -3.24 -6.10 22.74
CA LEU A 25 -2.37 -5.52 21.71
C LEU A 25 -3.12 -4.45 20.95
N VAL A 26 -2.60 -3.24 20.93
CA VAL A 26 -3.15 -2.14 20.14
C VAL A 26 -2.46 -2.10 18.78
N ILE A 27 -3.22 -2.28 17.71
CA ILE A 27 -2.73 -2.40 16.34
C ILE A 27 -3.26 -1.23 15.51
N ALA A 28 -2.35 -0.37 15.03
CA ALA A 28 -2.69 0.66 14.05
C ALA A 28 -2.65 0.08 12.63
N THR A 29 -3.72 0.23 11.86
CA THR A 29 -3.80 -0.29 10.50
C THR A 29 -4.57 0.63 9.56
N VAL A 30 -4.37 0.43 8.25
CA VAL A 30 -5.08 1.12 7.19
C VAL A 30 -6.42 0.42 6.88
N ASN A 31 -7.39 1.17 6.37
CA ASN A 31 -8.73 0.66 6.02
C ASN A 31 -8.81 -0.02 4.65
N ASN A 32 -7.74 -0.65 4.19
CA ASN A 32 -7.71 -1.41 2.93
C ASN A 32 -8.36 -2.79 3.10
N GLY A 33 -8.89 -3.35 2.01
CA GLY A 33 -9.69 -4.58 2.04
C GLY A 33 -9.02 -5.76 2.74
N HIS A 34 -7.75 -6.07 2.43
CA HIS A 34 -7.03 -7.17 3.09
C HIS A 34 -6.79 -6.94 4.59
N MET A 35 -6.63 -5.67 5.02
CA MET A 35 -6.53 -5.34 6.44
C MET A 35 -7.87 -5.51 7.16
N ILE A 36 -8.98 -5.23 6.48
CA ILE A 36 -10.32 -5.48 7.01
C ILE A 36 -10.58 -6.99 7.12
N GLU A 37 -10.15 -7.78 6.13
CA GLU A 37 -10.24 -9.26 6.22
C GLU A 37 -9.39 -9.82 7.37
N MET A 38 -8.19 -9.29 7.60
CA MET A 38 -7.36 -9.67 8.76
C MET A 38 -8.07 -9.40 10.09
N GLN A 39 -8.77 -8.28 10.20
CA GLN A 39 -9.55 -7.95 11.41
C GLN A 39 -10.70 -8.94 11.64
N LYS A 40 -11.38 -9.41 10.58
CA LYS A 40 -12.42 -10.44 10.69
C LYS A 40 -11.88 -11.78 11.19
N LEU A 41 -10.61 -12.07 10.95
CA LEU A 41 -9.94 -13.29 11.40
C LEU A 41 -9.32 -13.17 12.81
N THR A 42 -9.52 -12.04 13.51
CA THR A 42 -9.13 -11.86 14.92
C THR A 42 -9.49 -13.04 15.83
N PRO A 43 -10.74 -13.61 15.77
CA PRO A 43 -11.11 -14.73 16.62
C PRO A 43 -10.23 -15.97 16.44
N GLU A 44 -9.71 -16.22 15.25
CA GLU A 44 -8.82 -17.35 14.96
C GLU A 44 -7.48 -17.20 15.69
N PHE A 45 -6.90 -15.98 15.67
CA PHE A 45 -5.69 -15.70 16.43
C PHE A 45 -5.91 -15.79 17.93
N GLU A 46 -6.96 -15.15 18.45
CA GLU A 46 -7.26 -15.09 19.89
C GLU A 46 -7.58 -16.47 20.46
N LYS A 47 -8.26 -17.33 19.69
CA LYS A 47 -8.53 -18.72 20.07
C LYS A 47 -7.25 -19.54 20.23
N ALA A 48 -6.27 -19.32 19.34
CA ALA A 48 -4.96 -19.98 19.43
C ALA A 48 -4.05 -19.36 20.51
N ASN A 49 -4.36 -18.13 20.97
CA ASN A 49 -3.57 -17.36 21.93
C ASN A 49 -4.46 -16.76 23.03
N PRO A 50 -5.05 -17.56 23.94
CA PRO A 50 -6.09 -17.10 24.86
C PRO A 50 -5.63 -16.02 25.85
N GLY A 51 -4.32 -15.81 26.00
CA GLY A 51 -3.72 -14.74 26.79
C GLY A 51 -3.57 -13.40 26.07
N VAL A 52 -4.01 -13.28 24.80
CA VAL A 52 -3.82 -12.07 23.97
C VAL A 52 -5.16 -11.63 23.38
N LYS A 53 -5.44 -10.32 23.44
CA LYS A 53 -6.58 -9.69 22.78
C LYS A 53 -6.11 -8.64 21.80
N LEU A 54 -6.76 -8.56 20.63
CA LEU A 54 -6.42 -7.59 19.59
C LEU A 54 -7.38 -6.40 19.62
N LYS A 55 -6.82 -5.21 19.71
CA LYS A 55 -7.56 -3.95 19.60
C LYS A 55 -7.12 -3.18 18.37
N TRP A 56 -8.03 -3.04 17.43
CA TRP A 56 -7.77 -2.40 16.16
C TRP A 56 -8.03 -0.89 16.21
N VAL A 57 -7.10 -0.14 15.66
CA VAL A 57 -7.23 1.28 15.35
C VAL A 57 -7.09 1.41 13.84
N THR A 58 -8.22 1.33 13.14
CA THR A 58 -8.29 1.36 11.68
C THR A 58 -8.48 2.79 11.21
N LEU A 59 -7.58 3.26 10.35
CA LEU A 59 -7.50 4.64 9.92
C LEU A 59 -7.41 4.71 8.38
N GLU A 60 -7.81 5.84 7.86
CA GLU A 60 -7.55 6.22 6.48
C GLU A 60 -6.03 6.45 6.29
N GLU A 61 -5.49 6.17 5.10
CA GLU A 61 -4.05 6.08 4.86
C GLU A 61 -3.26 7.31 5.33
N GLY A 62 -3.68 8.51 4.92
CA GLY A 62 -2.98 9.74 5.29
C GLY A 62 -2.98 9.98 6.80
N VAL A 63 -4.10 9.67 7.48
CA VAL A 63 -4.24 9.78 8.92
C VAL A 63 -3.40 8.73 9.65
N LEU A 64 -3.38 7.49 9.16
CA LEU A 64 -2.53 6.43 9.71
C LEU A 64 -1.06 6.86 9.70
N ARG A 65 -0.56 7.27 8.52
CA ARG A 65 0.84 7.68 8.35
C ARG A 65 1.23 8.78 9.32
N GLN A 66 0.38 9.80 9.47
CA GLN A 66 0.63 10.89 10.41
C GLN A 66 0.66 10.41 11.85
N ARG A 67 -0.32 9.60 12.27
CA ARG A 67 -0.41 9.12 13.65
C ARG A 67 0.73 8.19 14.04
N VAL A 68 1.06 7.19 13.20
CA VAL A 68 2.16 6.26 13.52
C VAL A 68 3.51 6.97 13.48
N THR A 69 3.71 7.93 12.56
CA THR A 69 4.94 8.75 12.51
C THR A 69 5.10 9.59 13.77
N THR A 70 4.03 10.23 14.23
CA THR A 70 4.05 11.02 15.47
C THR A 70 4.32 10.13 16.69
N ASP A 71 3.59 9.01 16.81
CA ASP A 71 3.73 8.12 17.96
C ASP A 71 5.15 7.53 18.07
N ILE A 72 5.71 7.06 16.96
CA ILE A 72 7.05 6.47 16.98
C ILE A 72 8.16 7.49 17.22
N ALA A 73 8.02 8.71 16.65
CA ALA A 73 9.00 9.77 16.80
C ALA A 73 9.04 10.34 18.22
N THR A 74 7.88 10.39 18.89
CA THR A 74 7.75 10.87 20.29
C THR A 74 7.87 9.75 21.32
N LYS A 75 8.02 8.49 20.89
CA LYS A 75 7.97 7.29 21.75
C LYS A 75 6.68 7.22 22.55
N GLY A 76 5.56 7.61 21.94
CA GLY A 76 4.26 7.78 22.59
C GLY A 76 3.64 6.49 23.13
N GLY A 77 3.99 5.33 22.55
CA GLY A 77 3.55 4.02 23.04
C GLY A 77 2.06 3.74 22.86
N GLN A 78 1.39 4.45 21.95
CA GLN A 78 -0.03 4.24 21.67
C GLN A 78 -0.30 2.90 20.98
N PHE A 79 0.67 2.40 20.23
CA PHE A 79 0.53 1.20 19.42
C PHE A 79 1.60 0.16 19.75
N ASP A 80 1.20 -1.10 19.80
CA ASP A 80 2.09 -2.24 19.99
C ASP A 80 2.52 -2.86 18.64
N VAL A 81 1.64 -2.75 17.64
CA VAL A 81 1.91 -3.13 16.24
C VAL A 81 1.48 -1.98 15.33
N MET A 82 2.32 -1.63 14.39
CA MET A 82 2.07 -0.60 13.39
C MET A 82 2.06 -1.20 12.00
N THR A 83 1.03 -0.87 11.21
CA THR A 83 1.05 -1.10 9.77
C THR A 83 1.81 0.03 9.10
N ILE A 84 2.94 -0.29 8.47
CA ILE A 84 3.87 0.64 7.82
C ILE A 84 4.25 0.17 6.42
N GLY A 85 4.83 1.04 5.62
CA GLY A 85 5.23 0.72 4.26
C GLY A 85 6.74 0.56 4.07
N LEU A 86 7.12 0.27 2.82
CA LEU A 86 8.51 0.24 2.36
C LEU A 86 9.23 1.59 2.51
N TYR A 87 8.49 2.69 2.64
CA TYR A 87 9.05 4.01 2.90
C TYR A 87 9.53 4.14 4.35
N GLU A 88 8.66 3.78 5.31
CA GLU A 88 8.93 3.97 6.73
C GLU A 88 9.96 2.95 7.27
N ALA A 89 9.86 1.68 6.86
CA ALA A 89 10.65 0.60 7.42
C ALA A 89 12.18 0.84 7.36
N PRO A 90 12.80 1.21 6.22
CA PRO A 90 14.24 1.46 6.18
C PRO A 90 14.67 2.74 6.92
N ILE A 91 13.81 3.76 6.98
CA ILE A 91 14.12 5.00 7.70
C ILE A 91 14.08 4.77 9.21
N TRP A 92 13.06 4.06 9.69
CA TRP A 92 12.82 3.87 11.12
C TRP A 92 13.74 2.78 11.71
N SER A 93 14.09 1.74 10.95
CA SER A 93 15.06 0.75 11.40
C SER A 93 16.45 1.35 11.64
N ARG A 94 16.93 2.20 10.71
CA ARG A 94 18.20 2.92 10.87
C ARG A 94 18.24 3.85 12.08
N LYS A 95 17.09 4.37 12.50
CA LYS A 95 16.95 5.22 13.70
C LYS A 95 16.79 4.40 14.99
N GLY A 96 16.74 3.06 14.91
CA GLY A 96 16.48 2.20 16.06
C GLY A 96 15.07 2.34 16.64
N TRP A 97 14.11 2.75 15.81
CA TRP A 97 12.73 2.97 16.24
C TRP A 97 11.87 1.71 16.14
N LEU A 98 12.34 0.71 15.41
CA LEU A 98 11.67 -0.59 15.26
C LEU A 98 12.47 -1.70 15.94
N LYS A 99 11.76 -2.72 16.40
CA LYS A 99 12.37 -3.99 16.81
C LYS A 99 12.52 -4.91 15.60
N PRO A 100 13.58 -5.73 15.53
CA PRO A 100 13.68 -6.77 14.50
C PRO A 100 12.54 -7.79 14.68
N ILE A 101 12.02 -8.29 13.57
CA ILE A 101 11.02 -9.36 13.57
C ILE A 101 11.72 -10.68 13.88
N ALA A 102 11.19 -11.42 14.86
CA ALA A 102 11.66 -12.75 15.19
C ALA A 102 11.30 -13.72 14.07
N THR A 103 12.29 -14.18 13.33
CA THR A 103 12.15 -15.15 12.24
C THR A 103 12.82 -16.46 12.63
N ASP A 104 12.18 -17.57 12.31
CA ASP A 104 12.69 -18.92 12.45
C ASP A 104 12.50 -19.70 11.13
N ALA A 105 12.92 -20.95 11.11
CA ALA A 105 12.78 -21.80 9.92
C ALA A 105 11.31 -21.97 9.49
N ALA A 106 10.36 -21.95 10.43
CA ALA A 106 8.93 -22.08 10.12
C ALA A 106 8.36 -20.82 9.46
N TYR A 107 8.89 -19.64 9.80
CA TYR A 107 8.49 -18.39 9.13
C TYR A 107 8.94 -18.35 7.67
N ASP A 108 10.07 -19.00 7.37
CA ASP A 108 10.63 -19.14 6.01
C ASP A 108 10.80 -17.78 5.29
N VAL A 109 11.79 -17.00 5.74
CA VAL A 109 12.14 -15.69 5.16
C VAL A 109 12.54 -15.81 3.69
N ASP A 110 13.12 -16.95 3.29
CA ASP A 110 13.57 -17.18 1.91
C ASP A 110 12.42 -17.38 0.91
N ASP A 111 11.23 -17.69 1.40
CA ASP A 111 10.00 -17.71 0.61
C ASP A 111 9.52 -16.29 0.23
N LEU A 112 9.95 -15.26 0.94
CA LEU A 112 9.60 -13.88 0.59
C LEU A 112 10.22 -13.48 -0.76
N LEU A 113 9.49 -12.65 -1.52
CA LEU A 113 10.01 -12.05 -2.74
C LEU A 113 11.22 -11.16 -2.40
N PRO A 114 12.36 -11.31 -3.09
CA PRO A 114 13.61 -10.63 -2.72
C PRO A 114 13.48 -9.11 -2.60
N ALA A 115 12.82 -8.45 -3.57
CA ALA A 115 12.67 -7.00 -3.57
C ALA A 115 11.91 -6.49 -2.32
N ILE A 116 10.94 -7.25 -1.83
CA ILE A 116 10.17 -6.92 -0.63
C ILE A 116 10.98 -7.21 0.62
N ARG A 117 11.56 -8.43 0.73
CA ARG A 117 12.40 -8.81 1.87
C ARG A 117 13.54 -7.83 2.09
N ASP A 118 14.27 -7.52 1.02
CA ASP A 118 15.46 -6.68 1.09
C ASP A 118 15.10 -5.22 1.43
N GLY A 119 13.97 -4.71 0.90
CA GLY A 119 13.43 -3.39 1.24
C GLY A 119 12.98 -3.23 2.70
N LEU A 120 12.70 -4.34 3.39
CA LEU A 120 12.25 -4.36 4.80
C LEU A 120 13.37 -4.78 5.77
N SER A 121 14.56 -5.05 5.25
CA SER A 121 15.71 -5.51 6.02
C SER A 121 16.74 -4.40 6.22
N TYR A 122 17.38 -4.42 7.38
CA TYR A 122 18.50 -3.55 7.71
C TYR A 122 19.55 -4.38 8.51
N GLU A 123 20.82 -4.27 8.12
CA GLU A 123 21.93 -5.05 8.75
C GLU A 123 21.61 -6.55 8.88
N GLY A 124 21.03 -7.13 7.82
CA GLY A 124 20.72 -8.57 7.77
C GLY A 124 19.52 -9.02 8.61
N LYS A 125 18.76 -8.10 9.21
CA LYS A 125 17.57 -8.41 10.01
C LYS A 125 16.33 -7.80 9.36
N LEU A 126 15.22 -8.54 9.41
CA LEU A 126 13.91 -8.06 8.99
C LEU A 126 13.30 -7.15 10.08
N TYR A 127 12.87 -5.94 9.78
CA TYR A 127 12.29 -4.98 10.74
C TYR A 127 10.79 -4.75 10.56
N ALA A 128 10.23 -5.23 9.47
CA ALA A 128 8.79 -5.29 9.27
C ALA A 128 8.46 -6.56 8.47
N ALA A 129 7.38 -7.23 8.83
CA ALA A 129 6.94 -8.44 8.14
C ALA A 129 5.91 -8.08 7.06
N PRO A 130 6.11 -8.44 5.79
CA PRO A 130 5.21 -8.07 4.72
C PRO A 130 3.89 -8.83 4.83
N PHE A 131 2.78 -8.08 4.85
CA PHE A 131 1.44 -8.64 4.88
C PHE A 131 0.89 -8.83 3.46
N TYR A 132 0.92 -7.77 2.64
CA TYR A 132 0.77 -7.87 1.20
C TYR A 132 1.67 -6.87 0.49
N ALA A 133 2.01 -7.16 -0.76
CA ALA A 133 2.78 -6.26 -1.58
C ALA A 133 2.15 -6.08 -2.96
N GLU A 134 2.53 -5.03 -3.64
CA GLU A 134 1.90 -4.60 -4.88
C GLU A 134 2.86 -3.81 -5.76
N SER A 135 2.56 -3.80 -7.04
CA SER A 135 3.05 -2.85 -8.01
C SER A 135 1.86 -2.08 -8.60
N SER A 136 2.05 -1.39 -9.70
CA SER A 136 0.97 -0.76 -10.47
C SER A 136 0.73 -1.49 -11.78
N MET A 137 -0.53 -1.48 -12.23
CA MET A 137 -0.92 -2.04 -13.53
C MET A 137 -2.16 -1.34 -14.09
N LEU A 138 -2.42 -1.54 -15.37
CA LEU A 138 -3.68 -1.17 -16.01
C LEU A 138 -4.71 -2.30 -15.83
N MET A 139 -5.83 -1.98 -15.25
CA MET A 139 -7.03 -2.81 -15.17
C MET A 139 -8.08 -2.22 -16.10
N TYR A 140 -8.68 -3.01 -16.99
CA TYR A 140 -9.63 -2.47 -17.96
C TYR A 140 -10.79 -3.43 -18.27
N ARG A 141 -11.89 -2.85 -18.67
CA ARG A 141 -13.09 -3.54 -19.14
C ARG A 141 -12.81 -4.14 -20.54
N LYS A 142 -12.50 -5.43 -20.57
CA LYS A 142 -12.21 -6.16 -21.79
C LYS A 142 -13.39 -6.16 -22.76
N ASP A 143 -14.62 -6.31 -22.27
CA ASP A 143 -15.84 -6.26 -23.05
C ASP A 143 -16.03 -4.92 -23.78
N LEU A 144 -15.67 -3.80 -23.13
CA LEU A 144 -15.71 -2.48 -23.75
C LEU A 144 -14.58 -2.29 -24.77
N ALA A 145 -13.39 -2.83 -24.46
CA ALA A 145 -12.25 -2.80 -25.38
C ALA A 145 -12.54 -3.60 -26.66
N ASP A 146 -13.07 -4.81 -26.52
CA ASP A 146 -13.47 -5.66 -27.65
C ASP A 146 -14.53 -4.95 -28.52
N LYS A 147 -15.55 -4.36 -27.90
CA LYS A 147 -16.60 -3.58 -28.60
C LYS A 147 -16.03 -2.36 -29.33
N ALA A 148 -15.03 -1.71 -28.77
CA ALA A 148 -14.38 -0.52 -29.35
C ALA A 148 -13.29 -0.86 -30.37
N GLY A 149 -12.99 -2.16 -30.60
CA GLY A 149 -11.90 -2.62 -31.46
C GLY A 149 -10.52 -2.22 -30.93
N VAL A 150 -10.36 -2.20 -29.60
CA VAL A 150 -9.09 -1.88 -28.94
C VAL A 150 -8.47 -3.13 -28.34
N GLN A 151 -7.19 -3.34 -28.63
CA GLN A 151 -6.38 -4.39 -28.01
C GLN A 151 -5.16 -3.73 -27.38
N PHE A 152 -5.02 -3.88 -26.06
CA PHE A 152 -3.79 -3.48 -25.37
C PHE A 152 -2.73 -4.57 -25.54
N GLY A 153 -1.50 -4.16 -25.86
CA GLY A 153 -0.32 -5.00 -25.72
C GLY A 153 0.01 -5.23 -24.25
N GLU A 154 1.08 -5.97 -24.00
CA GLU A 154 1.49 -6.28 -22.63
C GLU A 154 1.80 -5.02 -21.80
N GLN A 155 2.43 -4.01 -22.40
CA GLN A 155 2.71 -2.72 -21.78
C GLN A 155 2.22 -1.59 -22.69
N PRO A 156 1.02 -1.04 -22.42
CA PRO A 156 0.44 0.02 -23.24
C PRO A 156 1.13 1.37 -22.98
N THR A 157 0.89 2.32 -23.88
CA THR A 157 1.25 3.72 -23.64
C THR A 157 0.10 4.51 -23.04
N TRP A 158 0.40 5.62 -22.37
CA TRP A 158 -0.61 6.55 -21.86
C TRP A 158 -1.49 7.13 -22.98
N GLU A 159 -0.95 7.29 -24.19
CA GLU A 159 -1.73 7.72 -25.37
C GLU A 159 -2.75 6.66 -25.78
N GLN A 160 -2.40 5.36 -25.75
CA GLN A 160 -3.34 4.28 -26.00
C GLN A 160 -4.45 4.22 -24.94
N VAL A 161 -4.09 4.45 -23.65
CA VAL A 161 -5.02 4.55 -22.55
C VAL A 161 -5.99 5.70 -22.75
N LYS A 162 -5.51 6.90 -23.14
CA LYS A 162 -6.35 8.06 -23.44
C LYS A 162 -7.25 7.81 -24.65
N ALA A 163 -6.73 7.20 -25.70
CA ALA A 163 -7.50 6.88 -26.89
C ALA A 163 -8.65 5.89 -26.60
N PHE A 164 -8.41 4.91 -25.73
CA PHE A 164 -9.47 4.01 -25.26
C PHE A 164 -10.49 4.74 -24.40
N ALA A 165 -10.06 5.57 -23.44
CA ALA A 165 -10.95 6.38 -22.62
C ALA A 165 -11.93 7.19 -23.49
N ALA A 166 -11.41 7.85 -24.54
CA ALA A 166 -12.22 8.65 -25.46
C ALA A 166 -13.29 7.85 -26.21
N LYS A 167 -12.98 6.59 -26.59
CA LYS A 167 -13.92 5.72 -27.31
C LYS A 167 -15.06 5.19 -26.45
N VAL A 168 -14.84 5.03 -25.13
CA VAL A 168 -15.78 4.32 -24.26
C VAL A 168 -16.41 5.19 -23.18
N HIS A 169 -16.01 6.46 -23.11
CA HIS A 169 -16.58 7.41 -22.16
C HIS A 169 -18.04 7.72 -22.52
N ASP A 170 -18.96 7.25 -21.68
CA ASP A 170 -20.39 7.51 -21.80
C ASP A 170 -20.99 7.84 -20.42
N PRO A 171 -20.88 9.10 -19.98
CA PRO A 171 -21.41 9.52 -18.68
C PRO A 171 -22.94 9.43 -18.59
N LYS A 172 -23.68 9.39 -19.74
CA LYS A 172 -25.11 9.17 -19.73
C LYS A 172 -25.48 7.73 -19.38
N ALA A 173 -24.65 6.79 -19.79
CA ALA A 173 -24.75 5.38 -19.37
C ALA A 173 -24.05 5.11 -18.01
N GLY A 174 -23.48 6.12 -17.36
CA GLY A 174 -22.76 6.01 -16.09
C GLY A 174 -21.37 5.38 -16.21
N VAL A 175 -20.76 5.38 -17.41
CA VAL A 175 -19.43 4.82 -17.66
C VAL A 175 -18.44 5.95 -17.92
N TYR A 176 -17.47 6.08 -17.05
CA TYR A 176 -16.34 7.00 -17.19
C TYR A 176 -15.18 6.30 -17.87
N GLY A 177 -14.53 6.97 -18.83
CA GLY A 177 -13.44 6.41 -19.62
C GLY A 177 -12.21 6.07 -18.80
N MET A 178 -11.95 6.81 -17.71
CA MET A 178 -10.78 6.65 -16.87
C MET A 178 -11.08 6.95 -15.41
N CYS A 179 -10.57 6.11 -14.48
CA CYS A 179 -10.51 6.41 -13.06
C CYS A 179 -9.05 6.44 -12.62
N LEU A 180 -8.64 7.52 -11.94
CA LEU A 180 -7.31 7.69 -11.35
C LEU A 180 -7.44 8.35 -9.99
N ARG A 181 -6.43 8.16 -9.13
CA ARG A 181 -6.36 8.81 -7.82
C ARG A 181 -6.21 10.33 -7.98
N GLY A 182 -7.09 11.10 -7.33
CA GLY A 182 -7.04 12.56 -7.29
C GLY A 182 -6.97 13.14 -5.88
N LYS A 183 -7.29 12.33 -4.84
CA LYS A 183 -7.23 12.72 -3.44
C LYS A 183 -5.80 13.08 -3.05
N PRO A 184 -5.58 14.21 -2.34
CA PRO A 184 -4.23 14.66 -2.01
C PRO A 184 -3.55 13.75 -0.99
N GLY A 185 -2.33 13.34 -1.28
CA GLY A 185 -1.48 12.55 -0.40
C GLY A 185 -0.32 11.93 -1.15
N TRP A 186 0.83 11.75 -0.50
CA TRP A 186 1.96 11.15 -1.20
C TRP A 186 1.70 9.66 -1.53
N GLY A 187 0.96 8.93 -0.69
CA GLY A 187 0.49 7.57 -0.95
C GLY A 187 -0.82 7.51 -1.72
N ASP A 188 -1.53 8.61 -1.85
CA ASP A 188 -2.77 8.77 -2.63
C ASP A 188 -2.46 9.16 -4.09
N ASN A 189 -2.74 10.41 -4.49
CA ASN A 189 -2.54 10.84 -5.87
C ASN A 189 -1.05 10.84 -6.29
N MET A 190 -0.13 11.15 -5.39
CA MET A 190 1.29 11.23 -5.77
C MET A 190 1.92 9.87 -6.01
N ALA A 191 1.41 8.78 -5.47
CA ALA A 191 1.88 7.45 -5.82
C ALA A 191 1.75 7.20 -7.34
N LEU A 192 0.57 7.49 -7.89
CA LEU A 192 0.33 7.40 -9.34
C LEU A 192 1.09 8.48 -10.12
N LEU A 193 0.95 9.74 -9.70
CA LEU A 193 1.52 10.87 -10.46
C LEU A 193 3.02 10.82 -10.55
N THR A 194 3.71 10.32 -9.51
CA THR A 194 5.16 10.10 -9.57
C THR A 194 5.52 9.07 -10.64
N THR A 195 4.80 7.95 -10.74
CA THR A 195 5.07 6.96 -11.80
C THR A 195 4.79 7.53 -13.20
N MET A 196 3.75 8.33 -13.34
CA MET A 196 3.52 9.07 -14.58
C MET A 196 4.72 9.96 -14.90
N VAL A 197 5.14 10.84 -13.99
CA VAL A 197 6.28 11.74 -14.17
C VAL A 197 7.55 10.97 -14.54
N ASN A 198 7.84 9.84 -13.86
CA ASN A 198 8.97 8.99 -14.19
C ASN A 198 8.93 8.54 -15.66
N THR A 199 7.77 8.08 -16.14
CA THR A 199 7.61 7.64 -17.53
C THR A 199 7.69 8.77 -18.55
N TRP A 200 7.45 10.01 -18.16
CA TRP A 200 7.72 11.21 -18.96
C TRP A 200 9.19 11.68 -18.88
N GLY A 201 10.06 10.93 -18.18
CA GLY A 201 11.49 11.26 -18.04
C GLY A 201 11.78 12.26 -16.93
N GLY A 202 10.85 12.48 -16.00
CA GLY A 202 11.02 13.36 -14.84
C GLY A 202 11.59 12.65 -13.62
N GLN A 203 11.84 13.43 -12.58
CA GLN A 203 12.33 12.97 -11.28
C GLN A 203 11.97 13.99 -10.20
N TRP A 204 12.03 13.61 -8.92
CA TRP A 204 11.82 14.54 -7.80
C TRP A 204 13.01 15.48 -7.60
N PHE A 205 14.23 14.94 -7.59
CA PHE A 205 15.46 15.65 -7.28
C PHE A 205 16.57 15.26 -8.25
N ASP A 206 17.39 16.20 -8.65
CA ASP A 206 18.62 15.95 -9.39
C ASP A 206 19.75 15.47 -8.47
N MET A 207 20.91 15.12 -9.03
CA MET A 207 22.06 14.63 -8.26
C MET A 207 22.62 15.63 -7.24
N ALA A 208 22.23 16.90 -7.33
CA ALA A 208 22.54 17.93 -6.33
C ALA A 208 21.40 18.13 -5.31
N TRP A 209 20.42 17.21 -5.28
CA TRP A 209 19.23 17.26 -4.44
C TRP A 209 18.31 18.46 -4.68
N LYS A 210 18.46 19.13 -5.80
CA LYS A 210 17.57 20.24 -6.18
C LYS A 210 16.26 19.68 -6.74
N PRO A 211 15.10 20.13 -6.25
CA PRO A 211 13.81 19.74 -6.78
C PRO A 211 13.67 20.01 -8.27
N GLN A 212 13.02 19.10 -8.99
CA GLN A 212 12.82 19.14 -10.43
C GLN A 212 11.35 19.22 -10.83
N ILE A 213 10.48 19.75 -9.95
CA ILE A 213 9.02 19.69 -10.10
C ILE A 213 8.51 20.68 -11.17
N ASP A 214 9.17 21.84 -11.36
CA ASP A 214 8.78 22.81 -12.39
C ASP A 214 9.54 22.60 -13.71
N THR A 215 9.76 21.33 -14.10
CA THR A 215 10.44 20.97 -15.35
C THR A 215 9.46 20.49 -16.42
N LYS A 216 9.94 20.45 -17.68
CA LYS A 216 9.09 20.03 -18.79
C LYS A 216 8.44 18.62 -18.59
N PRO A 217 9.17 17.58 -18.13
CA PRO A 217 8.55 16.27 -17.89
C PRO A 217 7.37 16.30 -16.89
N TRP A 218 7.49 17.09 -15.83
CA TRP A 218 6.38 17.29 -14.89
C TRP A 218 5.21 18.04 -15.52
N LYS A 219 5.48 19.10 -16.28
CA LYS A 219 4.44 19.88 -16.98
C LYS A 219 3.67 18.99 -17.95
N ASP A 220 4.37 18.18 -18.71
CA ASP A 220 3.77 17.27 -19.70
C ASP A 220 2.94 16.16 -18.99
N ALA A 221 3.50 15.50 -17.97
CA ALA A 221 2.81 14.43 -17.25
C ALA A 221 1.56 14.92 -16.50
N ILE A 222 1.70 16.02 -15.73
CA ILE A 222 0.58 16.56 -14.94
C ILE A 222 -0.45 17.22 -15.86
N GLY A 223 -0.02 17.88 -16.93
CA GLY A 223 -0.92 18.41 -17.95
C GLY A 223 -1.75 17.31 -18.60
N PHE A 224 -1.11 16.21 -18.99
CA PHE A 224 -1.77 15.04 -19.55
C PHE A 224 -2.78 14.42 -18.55
N TYR A 225 -2.38 14.24 -17.30
CA TYR A 225 -3.25 13.70 -16.25
C TYR A 225 -4.50 14.56 -16.03
N VAL A 226 -4.32 15.88 -15.87
CA VAL A 226 -5.43 16.80 -15.62
C VAL A 226 -6.38 16.83 -16.83
N ASP A 227 -5.84 16.85 -18.05
CA ASP A 227 -6.62 16.82 -19.29
C ASP A 227 -7.42 15.51 -19.43
N LEU A 228 -6.76 14.36 -19.23
CA LEU A 228 -7.37 13.04 -19.25
C LEU A 228 -8.55 12.93 -18.26
N MET A 229 -8.32 13.36 -17.03
CA MET A 229 -9.32 13.24 -15.96
C MET A 229 -10.47 14.24 -16.12
N LYS A 230 -10.22 15.45 -16.62
CA LYS A 230 -11.27 16.43 -16.92
C LYS A 230 -12.16 15.99 -18.06
N GLN A 231 -11.61 15.32 -19.06
CA GLN A 231 -12.39 14.87 -20.22
C GLN A 231 -13.12 13.54 -19.97
N TYR A 232 -12.49 12.59 -19.27
CA TYR A 232 -12.96 11.20 -19.21
C TYR A 232 -13.09 10.64 -17.80
N GLY A 233 -12.74 11.40 -16.77
CA GLY A 233 -12.84 10.98 -15.37
C GLY A 233 -14.24 11.17 -14.78
N PRO A 234 -14.52 10.55 -13.62
CA PRO A 234 -15.77 10.75 -12.90
C PRO A 234 -15.82 12.13 -12.23
N PRO A 235 -17.01 12.70 -12.03
CA PRO A 235 -17.18 13.89 -11.20
C PRO A 235 -16.59 13.68 -9.80
N GLY A 236 -15.95 14.71 -9.25
CA GLY A 236 -15.37 14.64 -7.92
C GLY A 236 -14.09 13.81 -7.83
N ALA A 237 -13.46 13.45 -8.94
CA ALA A 237 -12.22 12.64 -8.98
C ALA A 237 -11.10 13.17 -8.08
N SER A 238 -11.05 14.48 -7.80
CA SER A 238 -10.08 15.10 -6.88
C SER A 238 -10.22 14.65 -5.41
N ALA A 239 -11.29 13.94 -5.06
CA ALA A 239 -11.51 13.35 -3.75
C ALA A 239 -11.36 11.81 -3.74
N ASN A 240 -11.18 11.19 -4.91
CA ASN A 240 -11.07 9.75 -5.02
C ASN A 240 -9.63 9.27 -4.81
N SER A 241 -9.47 8.25 -3.99
CA SER A 241 -8.24 7.47 -3.84
C SER A 241 -8.50 6.01 -4.24
N PHE A 242 -7.75 5.05 -3.67
CA PHE A 242 -7.87 3.63 -3.99
C PHE A 242 -9.29 3.09 -3.76
N ASN A 243 -9.84 3.26 -2.55
CA ASN A 243 -11.12 2.66 -2.18
C ASN A 243 -12.30 3.21 -2.98
N GLU A 244 -12.33 4.51 -3.25
CA GLU A 244 -13.37 5.15 -4.05
C GLU A 244 -13.32 4.67 -5.51
N ASN A 245 -12.11 4.58 -6.09
CA ASN A 245 -11.95 4.08 -7.47
C ASN A 245 -12.23 2.58 -7.57
N LEU A 246 -11.87 1.77 -6.56
CA LEU A 246 -12.24 0.36 -6.47
C LEU A 246 -13.77 0.18 -6.48
N ALA A 247 -14.48 0.97 -5.68
CA ALA A 247 -15.94 0.93 -5.65
C ALA A 247 -16.55 1.30 -7.01
N LEU A 248 -16.06 2.36 -7.66
CA LEU A 248 -16.51 2.77 -8.99
C LEU A 248 -16.24 1.68 -10.05
N PHE A 249 -15.05 1.04 -9.99
CA PHE A 249 -14.69 -0.02 -10.94
C PHE A 249 -15.55 -1.27 -10.72
N ASN A 250 -15.74 -1.71 -9.48
CA ASN A 250 -16.58 -2.85 -9.14
C ASN A 250 -18.04 -2.67 -9.56
N GLU A 251 -18.55 -1.44 -9.51
CA GLU A 251 -19.88 -1.09 -9.99
C GLU A 251 -19.98 -0.98 -11.54
N GLY A 252 -18.84 -1.14 -12.25
CA GLY A 252 -18.77 -1.02 -13.71
C GLY A 252 -18.78 0.41 -14.23
N LYS A 253 -18.57 1.39 -13.36
CA LYS A 253 -18.57 2.83 -13.69
C LYS A 253 -17.26 3.34 -14.27
N CYS A 254 -16.18 2.57 -14.20
CA CYS A 254 -14.89 2.87 -14.81
C CYS A 254 -14.62 1.91 -15.97
N ALA A 255 -14.24 2.41 -17.13
CA ALA A 255 -13.82 1.58 -18.25
C ALA A 255 -12.40 1.06 -18.06
N GLN A 256 -11.55 1.85 -17.40
CA GLN A 256 -10.18 1.48 -17.05
C GLN A 256 -9.70 2.24 -15.82
N TRP A 257 -8.69 1.66 -15.18
CA TRP A 257 -8.09 2.15 -13.94
C TRP A 257 -6.62 1.74 -13.88
N VAL A 258 -5.72 2.69 -13.66
CA VAL A 258 -4.30 2.41 -13.37
C VAL A 258 -4.09 2.60 -11.89
N ASP A 259 -3.75 1.52 -11.20
CA ASP A 259 -3.59 1.53 -9.75
C ASP A 259 -2.84 0.28 -9.25
N ALA A 260 -2.81 0.09 -7.95
CA ALA A 260 -2.20 -1.02 -7.25
C ALA A 260 -2.69 -2.38 -7.76
N THR A 261 -1.76 -3.29 -8.02
CA THR A 261 -2.06 -4.64 -8.52
C THR A 261 -2.97 -5.41 -7.58
N ILE A 262 -2.92 -5.12 -6.28
CA ILE A 262 -3.76 -5.76 -5.27
C ILE A 262 -5.27 -5.56 -5.53
N ALA A 263 -5.68 -4.52 -6.25
CA ALA A 263 -7.06 -4.29 -6.65
C ALA A 263 -7.62 -5.47 -7.46
N ALA A 264 -6.76 -6.20 -8.18
CA ALA A 264 -7.18 -7.30 -9.05
C ALA A 264 -7.90 -8.42 -8.30
N SER A 265 -7.52 -8.69 -7.07
CA SER A 265 -8.21 -9.69 -6.23
C SER A 265 -9.68 -9.31 -5.97
N PHE A 266 -9.94 -8.03 -5.73
CA PHE A 266 -11.30 -7.51 -5.46
C PHE A 266 -12.14 -7.37 -6.73
N ILE A 267 -11.54 -6.85 -7.81
CA ILE A 267 -12.28 -6.66 -9.09
C ILE A 267 -12.55 -7.99 -9.82
N SER A 268 -11.80 -9.05 -9.49
CA SER A 268 -12.02 -10.41 -10.03
C SER A 268 -12.95 -11.26 -9.17
N ASP A 269 -13.36 -10.79 -8.00
CA ASP A 269 -14.29 -11.50 -7.13
C ASP A 269 -15.75 -11.20 -7.52
N PRO A 270 -16.52 -12.20 -8.01
CA PRO A 270 -17.91 -11.99 -8.41
C PRO A 270 -18.84 -11.64 -7.24
N LYS A 271 -18.40 -11.82 -5.99
CA LYS A 271 -19.16 -11.39 -4.80
C LYS A 271 -19.01 -9.89 -4.55
N GLN A 272 -17.96 -9.27 -5.05
CA GLN A 272 -17.65 -7.86 -4.81
C GLN A 272 -17.77 -7.00 -6.07
N SER A 273 -17.58 -7.59 -7.26
CA SER A 273 -17.52 -6.88 -8.52
C SER A 273 -18.59 -7.34 -9.51
N ARG A 274 -19.36 -6.42 -10.03
CA ARG A 274 -20.35 -6.68 -11.11
C ARG A 274 -19.71 -6.91 -12.47
N VAL A 275 -18.40 -6.68 -12.56
CA VAL A 275 -17.64 -6.77 -13.81
C VAL A 275 -16.51 -7.80 -13.74
N ALA A 276 -16.52 -8.68 -12.72
CA ALA A 276 -15.45 -9.64 -12.45
C ALA A 276 -15.09 -10.54 -13.65
N ASP A 277 -16.07 -10.91 -14.45
CA ASP A 277 -15.92 -11.72 -15.67
C ASP A 277 -15.53 -10.92 -16.94
N LYS A 278 -15.45 -9.58 -16.83
CA LYS A 278 -15.27 -8.65 -17.95
C LYS A 278 -13.95 -7.86 -17.90
N VAL A 279 -13.06 -8.24 -16.98
CA VAL A 279 -11.83 -7.48 -16.71
C VAL A 279 -10.62 -8.16 -17.36
N ALA A 280 -9.69 -7.35 -17.84
CA ALA A 280 -8.36 -7.78 -18.23
C ALA A 280 -7.29 -6.84 -17.65
N PHE A 281 -6.04 -7.28 -17.71
CA PHE A 281 -4.89 -6.67 -17.07
C PHE A 281 -3.76 -6.45 -18.05
N ALA A 282 -3.05 -5.34 -17.93
CA ALA A 282 -1.81 -5.04 -18.63
C ALA A 282 -0.82 -4.37 -17.69
N GLN A 283 0.45 -4.33 -18.04
CA GLN A 283 1.46 -3.60 -17.26
C GLN A 283 1.10 -2.11 -17.18
N ALA A 284 1.66 -1.41 -16.20
CA ALA A 284 1.46 0.03 -16.06
C ALA A 284 1.85 0.77 -17.34
N PRO A 285 1.07 1.77 -17.77
CA PRO A 285 1.32 2.50 -19.01
C PRO A 285 2.63 3.30 -18.96
N THR A 286 3.24 3.46 -20.13
CA THR A 286 4.48 4.23 -20.32
C THR A 286 4.24 5.43 -21.22
N ALA A 287 5.17 6.41 -21.17
CA ALA A 287 5.19 7.54 -22.10
C ALA A 287 6.48 7.49 -22.94
N VAL A 288 7.50 8.26 -22.59
CA VAL A 288 8.77 8.32 -23.32
C VAL A 288 9.79 7.25 -22.86
N THR A 289 9.58 6.69 -21.66
CA THR A 289 10.44 5.65 -21.09
C THR A 289 9.61 4.67 -20.25
N PRO A 290 10.00 3.40 -20.15
CA PRO A 290 9.37 2.44 -19.22
C PRO A 290 9.87 2.60 -17.76
N LYS A 291 10.95 3.35 -17.51
CA LYS A 291 11.50 3.51 -16.15
C LYS A 291 10.46 4.09 -15.19
N GLY A 292 10.30 3.44 -14.06
CA GLY A 292 9.42 3.88 -12.99
C GLY A 292 7.92 3.81 -13.28
N ALA A 293 7.50 3.10 -14.34
CA ALA A 293 6.08 2.84 -14.60
C ALA A 293 5.45 1.95 -13.52
N ASN A 294 6.19 0.93 -13.11
CA ASN A 294 5.76 -0.02 -12.09
C ASN A 294 6.30 0.42 -10.74
N TRP A 295 5.43 0.82 -9.81
CA TRP A 295 5.84 1.13 -8.45
C TRP A 295 6.17 -0.14 -7.64
N LEU A 296 6.74 0.01 -6.47
CA LEU A 296 6.93 -1.08 -5.52
C LEU A 296 6.42 -0.61 -4.15
N TRP A 297 5.45 -1.33 -3.63
CA TRP A 297 4.90 -1.07 -2.31
C TRP A 297 4.62 -2.37 -1.57
N SER A 298 4.69 -2.32 -0.25
CA SER A 298 4.12 -3.32 0.63
C SER A 298 3.59 -2.66 1.90
N TRP A 299 2.48 -3.19 2.39
CA TRP A 299 2.00 -2.91 3.73
C TRP A 299 2.51 -3.99 4.66
N ASN A 300 3.14 -3.60 5.73
CA ASN A 300 3.92 -4.46 6.59
C ASN A 300 3.55 -4.22 8.03
N LEU A 301 3.70 -5.25 8.86
CA LEU A 301 3.48 -5.17 10.30
C LEU A 301 4.82 -5.05 11.00
N ALA A 302 4.95 -4.06 11.90
CA ALA A 302 6.19 -3.77 12.61
C ALA A 302 5.92 -3.54 14.10
N VAL A 303 6.93 -3.81 14.94
CA VAL A 303 6.89 -3.55 16.38
C VAL A 303 7.69 -2.28 16.66
N PRO A 304 7.07 -1.21 17.20
CA PRO A 304 7.82 -0.03 17.63
C PRO A 304 8.72 -0.37 18.83
N ALA A 305 9.92 0.22 18.87
CA ALA A 305 10.88 -0.02 19.96
C ALA A 305 10.32 0.32 21.34
N SER A 306 9.34 1.23 21.40
CA SER A 306 8.65 1.65 22.65
C SER A 306 7.65 0.62 23.19
N SER A 307 7.20 -0.38 22.39
CA SER A 307 6.25 -1.39 22.88
C SER A 307 6.90 -2.29 23.93
N THR A 308 6.18 -2.49 25.04
CA THR A 308 6.55 -3.41 26.12
C THR A 308 5.93 -4.81 25.94
N LYS A 309 5.14 -5.02 24.89
CA LYS A 309 4.40 -6.27 24.62
C LYS A 309 5.03 -7.05 23.44
N ASP A 310 6.34 -7.07 23.38
CA ASP A 310 7.11 -7.61 22.24
C ASP A 310 6.73 -9.05 21.90
N GLU A 311 6.70 -9.96 22.86
CA GLU A 311 6.39 -11.37 22.63
C GLU A 311 5.03 -11.56 21.97
N ALA A 312 3.99 -10.91 22.49
CA ALA A 312 2.64 -11.00 21.93
C ALA A 312 2.54 -10.33 20.55
N ALA A 313 3.22 -9.19 20.35
CA ALA A 313 3.29 -8.52 19.06
C ALA A 313 3.99 -9.37 18.00
N GLN A 314 5.13 -10.01 18.33
CA GLN A 314 5.84 -10.92 17.44
C GLN A 314 4.99 -12.14 17.07
N LYS A 315 4.27 -12.74 18.03
CA LYS A 315 3.35 -13.86 17.78
C LYS A 315 2.25 -13.47 16.78
N PHE A 316 1.64 -12.29 16.98
CA PHE A 316 0.61 -11.80 16.07
C PHE A 316 1.16 -11.54 14.66
N ILE A 317 2.28 -10.83 14.55
CA ILE A 317 2.89 -10.50 13.25
C ILE A 317 3.25 -11.78 12.48
N ARG A 318 3.89 -12.74 13.14
CA ARG A 318 4.25 -14.02 12.52
C ARG A 318 3.04 -14.80 12.04
N TRP A 319 1.96 -14.85 12.83
CA TRP A 319 0.70 -15.46 12.42
C TRP A 319 0.12 -14.76 11.19
N ALA A 320 -0.05 -13.43 11.24
CA ALA A 320 -0.72 -12.65 10.20
C ALA A 320 0.05 -12.66 8.86
N THR A 321 1.37 -12.93 8.87
CA THR A 321 2.22 -12.90 7.67
C THR A 321 2.77 -14.27 7.28
N SER A 322 2.27 -15.35 7.90
CA SER A 322 2.67 -16.74 7.65
C SER A 322 2.01 -17.35 6.41
N LYS A 323 2.56 -18.47 5.95
CA LYS A 323 1.91 -19.33 4.95
C LYS A 323 0.58 -19.89 5.46
N ASP A 324 0.50 -20.20 6.77
CA ASP A 324 -0.73 -20.71 7.38
C ASP A 324 -1.84 -19.68 7.39
N TYR A 325 -1.52 -18.39 7.55
CA TYR A 325 -2.49 -17.33 7.39
C TYR A 325 -3.03 -17.25 5.95
N VAL A 326 -2.17 -17.35 4.94
CA VAL A 326 -2.59 -17.40 3.53
C VAL A 326 -3.55 -18.57 3.31
N ASN A 327 -3.21 -19.77 3.83
CA ASN A 327 -4.06 -20.95 3.75
C ASN A 327 -5.40 -20.78 4.51
N LEU A 328 -5.37 -20.09 5.66
CA LEU A 328 -6.58 -19.77 6.42
C LEU A 328 -7.52 -18.87 5.60
N VAL A 329 -7.00 -17.81 5.00
CA VAL A 329 -7.78 -16.92 4.12
C VAL A 329 -8.32 -17.69 2.93
N ALA A 330 -7.49 -18.52 2.27
CA ALA A 330 -7.92 -19.34 1.14
C ALA A 330 -9.06 -20.28 1.51
N LYS A 331 -8.99 -20.91 2.68
CA LYS A 331 -10.05 -21.82 3.19
C LYS A 331 -11.34 -21.08 3.53
N THR A 332 -11.23 -19.87 4.09
CA THR A 332 -12.40 -19.12 4.62
C THR A 332 -13.07 -18.30 3.52
N HIS A 333 -12.28 -17.65 2.65
CA HIS A 333 -12.76 -16.67 1.67
C HIS A 333 -12.49 -17.07 0.21
N GLY A 334 -11.67 -18.11 -0.01
CA GLY A 334 -11.23 -18.53 -1.34
C GLY A 334 -9.87 -17.98 -1.74
N TRP A 335 -9.21 -18.63 -2.69
CA TRP A 335 -7.86 -18.26 -3.15
C TRP A 335 -7.77 -16.88 -3.80
N HIS A 336 -8.84 -16.33 -4.33
CA HIS A 336 -8.85 -14.96 -4.88
C HIS A 336 -8.70 -13.88 -3.79
N ALA A 337 -9.03 -14.19 -2.54
CA ALA A 337 -9.00 -13.25 -1.42
C ALA A 337 -7.68 -13.25 -0.63
N VAL A 338 -6.73 -14.13 -0.97
CA VAL A 338 -5.46 -14.19 -0.24
C VAL A 338 -4.62 -12.93 -0.45
N PRO A 339 -3.87 -12.46 0.57
CA PRO A 339 -2.88 -11.41 0.39
C PRO A 339 -1.77 -11.90 -0.55
N THR A 340 -1.44 -11.09 -1.56
CA THR A 340 -0.45 -11.40 -2.61
C THR A 340 0.79 -10.53 -2.51
N GLY A 341 1.74 -10.72 -3.42
CA GLY A 341 2.92 -9.88 -3.58
C GLY A 341 4.06 -10.17 -2.61
N THR A 342 3.90 -11.10 -1.66
CA THR A 342 4.90 -11.31 -0.60
C THR A 342 5.66 -12.61 -0.70
N ARG A 343 5.00 -13.74 -1.03
CA ARG A 343 5.56 -15.09 -0.96
C ARG A 343 5.59 -15.80 -2.30
N LYS A 344 6.72 -16.43 -2.62
CA LYS A 344 6.91 -17.25 -3.82
C LYS A 344 5.93 -18.43 -3.84
N SER A 345 5.72 -19.06 -2.67
CA SER A 345 4.81 -20.20 -2.50
C SER A 345 3.36 -19.88 -2.85
N THR A 346 2.89 -18.64 -2.63
CA THR A 346 1.54 -18.22 -3.04
C THR A 346 1.41 -18.27 -4.56
N TYR A 347 2.37 -17.71 -5.29
CA TYR A 347 2.35 -17.73 -6.76
C TYR A 347 2.57 -19.12 -7.36
N ALA A 348 3.30 -20.00 -6.66
CA ALA A 348 3.50 -21.38 -7.07
C ALA A 348 2.30 -22.31 -6.79
N ASN A 349 1.32 -21.84 -6.01
CA ASN A 349 0.16 -22.66 -5.63
C ASN A 349 -0.80 -22.86 -6.82
N PRO A 350 -1.09 -24.13 -7.24
CA PRO A 350 -1.96 -24.40 -8.38
C PRO A 350 -3.40 -23.89 -8.21
N GLU A 351 -3.94 -23.92 -6.98
CA GLU A 351 -5.31 -23.46 -6.73
C GLU A 351 -5.40 -21.93 -6.82
N PHE A 352 -4.36 -21.22 -6.37
CA PHE A 352 -4.27 -19.78 -6.59
C PHE A 352 -4.19 -19.45 -8.08
N GLN A 353 -3.33 -20.11 -8.84
CA GLN A 353 -3.16 -19.89 -10.29
C GLN A 353 -4.46 -20.13 -11.09
N LYS A 354 -5.29 -21.06 -10.68
CA LYS A 354 -6.58 -21.34 -11.35
C LYS A 354 -7.54 -20.15 -11.29
N VAL A 355 -7.56 -19.41 -10.18
CA VAL A 355 -8.53 -18.33 -9.94
C VAL A 355 -7.96 -16.93 -10.16
N ALA A 356 -6.68 -16.73 -9.87
CA ALA A 356 -6.01 -15.43 -9.95
C ALA A 356 -5.41 -15.20 -11.35
N LYS A 357 -6.24 -14.95 -12.33
CA LYS A 357 -5.81 -14.67 -13.72
C LYS A 357 -4.86 -13.47 -13.82
N PHE A 358 -4.86 -12.59 -12.83
CA PHE A 358 -3.97 -11.45 -12.70
C PHE A 358 -2.57 -11.80 -12.17
N ALA A 359 -2.38 -12.98 -11.56
CA ALA A 359 -1.17 -13.31 -10.77
C ALA A 359 0.13 -13.16 -11.57
N ALA A 360 0.14 -13.57 -12.85
CA ALA A 360 1.31 -13.44 -13.72
C ALA A 360 1.65 -11.96 -14.00
N ALA A 361 0.63 -11.13 -14.28
CA ALA A 361 0.80 -9.71 -14.54
C ALA A 361 1.27 -8.96 -13.28
N GLU A 362 0.68 -9.26 -12.12
CA GLU A 362 1.08 -8.71 -10.82
C GLU A 362 2.53 -9.07 -10.48
N LYS A 363 2.88 -10.35 -10.54
CA LYS A 363 4.26 -10.79 -10.26
C LYS A 363 5.26 -10.13 -11.18
N LYS A 364 4.96 -10.06 -12.49
CA LYS A 364 5.81 -9.37 -13.45
C LYS A 364 5.97 -7.89 -13.13
N ALA A 365 4.90 -7.21 -12.72
CA ALA A 365 4.95 -5.80 -12.34
C ALA A 365 5.82 -5.58 -11.09
N ILE A 366 5.72 -6.45 -10.08
CA ILE A 366 6.56 -6.41 -8.87
C ILE A 366 8.03 -6.66 -9.23
N ASP A 367 8.31 -7.69 -10.05
CA ASP A 367 9.67 -8.04 -10.47
C ASP A 367 10.32 -6.94 -11.34
N ALA A 368 9.52 -6.19 -12.11
CA ALA A 368 9.98 -5.09 -12.96
C ALA A 368 10.25 -3.79 -12.18
N ALA A 369 9.73 -3.65 -10.98
CA ALA A 369 9.92 -2.47 -10.17
C ALA A 369 11.37 -2.36 -9.67
N ASN A 370 12.04 -1.25 -10.00
CA ASN A 370 13.43 -1.01 -9.59
C ASN A 370 13.56 0.31 -8.83
N PRO A 371 13.50 0.29 -7.49
CA PRO A 371 13.61 1.50 -6.67
C PRO A 371 14.98 2.20 -6.77
N ASN A 372 16.01 1.50 -7.23
CA ASN A 372 17.37 2.05 -7.35
C ASN A 372 17.64 2.68 -8.73
N ASP A 373 16.76 2.45 -9.72
CA ASP A 373 16.88 2.99 -11.08
C ASP A 373 15.48 3.27 -11.65
N SER A 374 14.71 4.12 -10.98
CA SER A 374 13.30 4.40 -11.29
C SER A 374 13.10 5.60 -12.22
N THR A 375 14.14 6.36 -12.53
CA THR A 375 14.05 7.59 -13.34
C THR A 375 15.01 7.54 -14.53
N GLN A 376 14.66 8.20 -15.64
CA GLN A 376 15.54 8.24 -16.81
C GLN A 376 16.80 9.05 -16.54
N PRO A 377 16.75 10.28 -16.00
CA PRO A 377 17.93 10.92 -15.43
C PRO A 377 18.26 10.21 -14.10
N LYS A 378 19.55 10.01 -13.82
CA LYS A 378 19.97 9.43 -12.54
C LYS A 378 19.47 10.29 -11.38
N SER A 379 18.88 9.66 -10.38
CA SER A 379 18.40 10.31 -9.16
C SER A 379 19.26 9.95 -7.94
N PRO A 380 19.34 10.84 -6.92
CA PRO A 380 20.13 10.58 -5.70
C PRO A 380 19.38 9.77 -4.65
N TYR A 381 18.10 9.45 -4.88
CA TYR A 381 17.22 8.76 -3.93
C TYR A 381 16.87 7.35 -4.38
N VAL A 382 16.46 6.54 -3.40
CA VAL A 382 15.82 5.24 -3.62
C VAL A 382 14.30 5.43 -3.58
N GLY A 383 13.58 4.68 -4.42
CA GLY A 383 12.11 4.69 -4.49
C GLY A 383 11.61 4.82 -5.92
N VAL A 384 10.40 4.40 -6.18
CA VAL A 384 9.73 4.55 -7.48
C VAL A 384 8.68 5.64 -7.39
N GLN A 385 7.67 5.45 -6.54
CA GLN A 385 6.55 6.39 -6.34
C GLN A 385 6.81 7.39 -5.21
N TYR A 386 7.98 7.36 -4.60
CA TYR A 386 8.42 8.27 -3.54
C TYR A 386 9.95 8.42 -3.56
N ALA A 387 10.48 9.38 -2.83
CA ALA A 387 11.90 9.44 -2.49
C ALA A 387 12.08 9.01 -1.03
N ALA A 388 12.94 8.00 -0.76
CA ALA A 388 13.13 7.43 0.57
C ALA A 388 13.97 8.33 1.48
N ILE A 389 13.51 9.54 1.73
CA ILE A 389 14.09 10.53 2.64
C ILE A 389 13.04 11.01 3.64
N PRO A 390 13.42 11.40 4.87
CA PRO A 390 12.46 11.81 5.91
C PRO A 390 11.56 12.97 5.50
N GLU A 391 12.06 13.90 4.71
CA GLU A 391 11.37 15.10 4.25
C GLU A 391 10.26 14.82 3.26
N PHE A 392 10.30 13.65 2.60
CA PHE A 392 9.36 13.31 1.54
C PHE A 392 7.92 13.24 2.05
N GLN A 393 7.69 12.87 3.30
CA GLN A 393 6.35 12.87 3.91
C GLN A 393 5.68 14.25 3.76
N ALA A 394 6.39 15.32 4.10
CA ALA A 394 5.87 16.68 4.00
C ALA A 394 5.81 17.17 2.55
N ILE A 395 6.87 16.92 1.78
CA ILE A 395 6.97 17.33 0.38
C ILE A 395 5.88 16.67 -0.45
N GLY A 396 5.77 15.35 -0.39
CA GLY A 396 4.81 14.59 -1.20
C GLY A 396 3.35 14.92 -0.86
N VAL A 397 3.02 15.12 0.42
CA VAL A 397 1.68 15.57 0.82
C VAL A 397 1.38 16.98 0.29
N GLY A 398 2.31 17.91 0.45
CA GLY A 398 2.12 19.29 -0.03
C GLY A 398 2.00 19.38 -1.55
N VAL A 399 2.82 18.63 -2.29
CA VAL A 399 2.72 18.53 -3.75
C VAL A 399 1.40 17.89 -4.16
N GLY A 400 0.98 16.80 -3.50
CA GLY A 400 -0.30 16.15 -3.74
C GLY A 400 -1.50 17.08 -3.58
N GLN A 401 -1.46 18.00 -2.62
CA GLN A 401 -2.47 19.04 -2.44
C GLN A 401 -2.55 19.99 -3.65
N GLN A 402 -1.41 20.39 -4.20
CA GLN A 402 -1.36 21.24 -5.38
C GLN A 402 -1.89 20.52 -6.63
N MET A 403 -1.53 19.25 -6.82
CA MET A 403 -2.03 18.45 -7.94
C MET A 403 -3.54 18.23 -7.85
N SER A 404 -4.07 17.94 -6.66
CA SER A 404 -5.51 17.83 -6.43
C SER A 404 -6.24 19.16 -6.69
N ALA A 405 -5.64 20.30 -6.32
CA ALA A 405 -6.19 21.62 -6.61
C ALA A 405 -6.25 21.90 -8.12
N ALA A 406 -5.22 21.52 -8.87
CA ALA A 406 -5.20 21.65 -10.33
C ALA A 406 -6.26 20.75 -11.00
N LEU A 407 -6.41 19.50 -10.55
CA LEU A 407 -7.46 18.60 -11.03
C LEU A 407 -8.87 19.18 -10.77
N ALA A 408 -9.08 19.73 -9.57
CA ALA A 408 -10.35 20.37 -9.19
C ALA A 408 -10.61 21.73 -9.87
N GLY A 409 -9.67 22.22 -10.70
CA GLY A 409 -9.79 23.52 -11.39
C GLY A 409 -9.61 24.74 -10.48
N ARG A 410 -9.08 24.55 -9.26
CA ARG A 410 -8.80 25.66 -8.30
C ARG A 410 -7.47 26.34 -8.55
N SER A 411 -6.61 25.76 -9.36
CA SER A 411 -5.36 26.34 -9.85
C SER A 411 -5.06 25.85 -11.25
N THR A 412 -4.17 26.53 -11.97
CA THR A 412 -3.60 25.99 -13.20
C THR A 412 -2.51 24.96 -12.88
N VAL A 413 -2.20 24.07 -13.83
CA VAL A 413 -1.09 23.11 -13.70
C VAL A 413 0.22 23.85 -13.43
N GLU A 414 0.47 24.95 -14.16
CA GLU A 414 1.69 25.76 -14.00
C GLU A 414 1.82 26.35 -12.59
N GLN A 415 0.74 26.93 -12.07
CA GLN A 415 0.72 27.46 -10.69
C GLN A 415 0.95 26.37 -9.65
N ALA A 416 0.31 25.20 -9.83
CA ALA A 416 0.47 24.06 -8.93
C ALA A 416 1.92 23.55 -8.89
N LEU A 417 2.57 23.43 -10.06
CA LEU A 417 3.96 22.99 -10.17
C LEU A 417 4.93 24.01 -9.58
N LYS A 418 4.75 25.29 -9.86
CA LYS A 418 5.58 26.36 -9.30
C LYS A 418 5.49 26.44 -7.77
N THR A 419 4.29 26.32 -7.22
CA THR A 419 4.08 26.27 -5.77
C THR A 419 4.74 25.04 -5.16
N SER A 420 4.61 23.88 -5.83
CA SER A 420 5.22 22.62 -5.43
C SER A 420 6.75 22.68 -5.44
N GLN A 421 7.34 23.29 -6.47
CA GLN A 421 8.78 23.51 -6.56
C GLN A 421 9.29 24.34 -5.37
N THR A 422 8.65 25.48 -5.09
CA THR A 422 9.00 26.36 -3.97
C THR A 422 8.87 25.65 -2.61
N LEU A 423 7.83 24.85 -2.43
CA LEU A 423 7.62 24.05 -1.22
C LEU A 423 8.78 23.05 -1.03
N ALA A 424 9.09 22.28 -2.07
CA ALA A 424 10.15 21.29 -2.00
C ALA A 424 11.52 21.92 -1.77
N GLU A 425 11.83 23.05 -2.43
CA GLU A 425 13.05 23.80 -2.20
C GLU A 425 13.21 24.25 -0.75
N ARG A 426 12.13 24.76 -0.15
CA ARG A 426 12.14 25.20 1.24
C ARG A 426 12.43 24.03 2.19
N GLU A 427 11.76 22.90 2.03
CA GLU A 427 11.96 21.73 2.89
C GLU A 427 13.37 21.14 2.74
N MET A 428 13.88 21.06 1.52
CA MET A 428 15.23 20.53 1.25
C MET A 428 16.34 21.45 1.78
N LYS A 429 16.19 22.78 1.66
CA LYS A 429 17.10 23.75 2.27
C LYS A 429 17.08 23.68 3.79
N LYS A 430 15.87 23.61 4.39
CA LYS A 430 15.69 23.47 5.83
C LYS A 430 16.38 22.21 6.38
N ALA A 431 16.34 21.13 5.62
CA ALA A 431 16.98 19.85 5.97
C ALA A 431 18.49 19.84 5.69
N GLY A 432 19.05 20.89 5.04
CA GLY A 432 20.48 21.05 4.81
C GLY A 432 21.05 20.29 3.61
N TYR A 433 20.21 19.84 2.66
CA TYR A 433 20.68 19.16 1.44
C TYR A 433 21.51 20.07 0.54
N TYR A 434 21.19 21.36 0.54
CA TYR A 434 21.95 22.42 -0.16
C TYR A 434 21.67 23.79 0.49
N LYS A 435 22.53 24.77 0.20
CA LYS A 435 22.44 26.16 0.71
C LYS A 435 21.45 27.01 -0.09
#